data_00cbe69b78331092987220bbdda76481
#
_entry.id   00cbe69b78331092987220bbdda76481
#
_cell.length_a   1.000
_cell.length_b   1.000
_cell.length_c   1.000
_cell.angle_alpha   90.00
_cell.angle_beta   90.00
_cell.angle_gamma   90.00
#
_symmetry.space_group_name_H-M   'P 1'
#
loop_
_entity.id
_entity.type
_entity.pdbx_description
1 polymer ?
#
loop_
_entity_poly.entity_id
_entity_poly.type
_entity_poly.pdbx_seq_one_letter_code
_entity_poly.pdbx_strand_id
1 'polypeptide(L)'
;RQNGLLLIRDKIIEYNTGNWPVILTADFNSTTDDPIFDSVKGLMTDARTACPVTDKYGSYNGWGQSNSVIDHIFYRGFNGISFHTVRDVYDGVQYMSDHYPVSAVLQVQN
;
A
#
# COMPACT_ATOMS: atom_id res chain seq x y z
N ARG A 1 5.02 0.19 15.99
CA ARG A 1 4.53 0.50 14.61
C ARG A 1 4.29 1.98 14.39
N GLN A 2 3.54 2.63 15.28
CA GLN A 2 3.24 4.06 15.13
C GLN A 2 4.51 4.90 15.11
N ASN A 3 5.46 4.64 16.00
CA ASN A 3 6.74 5.34 16.03
C ASN A 3 7.57 5.07 14.77
N GLY A 4 7.48 3.86 14.22
CA GLY A 4 8.15 3.53 12.97
C GLY A 4 7.59 4.32 11.78
N LEU A 5 6.26 4.47 11.72
CA LEU A 5 5.62 5.25 10.67
C LEU A 5 5.90 6.75 10.79
N LEU A 6 5.96 7.28 12.00
CA LEU A 6 6.37 8.66 12.24
C LEU A 6 7.80 8.88 11.77
N LEU A 7 8.71 7.94 12.05
CA LEU A 7 10.09 8.02 11.59
C LEU A 7 10.19 7.99 10.06
N ILE A 8 9.43 7.12 9.42
CA ILE A 8 9.39 7.05 7.94
C ILE A 8 8.92 8.38 7.37
N ARG A 9 7.82 8.94 7.89
CA ARG A 9 7.32 10.25 7.46
C ARG A 9 8.39 11.32 7.60
N ASP A 10 9.05 11.38 8.75
CA ASP A 10 10.07 12.39 9.03
C ASP A 10 11.27 12.23 8.10
N LYS A 11 11.67 10.99 7.78
CA LYS A 11 12.75 10.72 6.85
C LYS A 11 12.39 11.09 5.41
N ILE A 12 11.15 10.87 5.00
CA ILE A 12 10.69 11.31 3.67
C ILE A 12 10.81 12.83 3.57
N ILE A 13 10.35 13.57 4.57
CA ILE A 13 10.44 15.03 4.60
C ILE A 13 11.89 15.49 4.58
N GLU A 14 12.74 14.86 5.39
CA GLU A 14 14.15 15.22 5.52
C GLU A 14 14.92 15.02 4.22
N TYR A 15 14.75 13.86 3.56
CA TYR A 15 15.53 13.51 2.38
C TYR A 15 14.93 14.01 1.06
N ASN A 16 13.63 14.24 1.02
CA ASN A 16 12.97 14.67 -0.22
C ASN A 16 12.93 16.19 -0.35
N THR A 17 14.09 16.82 -0.30
CA THR A 17 14.21 18.28 -0.38
C THR A 17 13.81 18.83 -1.75
N GLY A 18 13.90 18.04 -2.82
CA GLY A 18 13.49 18.41 -4.17
C GLY A 18 12.01 18.23 -4.43
N ASN A 19 11.23 17.81 -3.45
CA ASN A 19 9.81 17.51 -3.59
C ASN A 19 9.51 16.52 -4.73
N TRP A 20 10.34 15.49 -4.84
CA TRP A 20 10.18 14.44 -5.85
C TRP A 20 8.98 13.56 -5.55
N PRO A 21 8.40 12.91 -6.57
CA PRO A 21 7.40 11.88 -6.34
C PRO A 21 7.93 10.76 -5.45
N VAL A 22 7.07 10.25 -4.55
CA VAL A 22 7.46 9.24 -3.55
C VAL A 22 6.47 8.09 -3.59
N ILE A 23 6.99 6.86 -3.47
CA ILE A 23 6.20 5.65 -3.30
C ILE A 23 6.70 4.94 -2.03
N LEU A 24 5.75 4.55 -1.17
CA LEU A 24 6.03 3.79 0.04
C LEU A 24 5.22 2.50 0.00
N THR A 25 5.90 1.38 0.04
CA THR A 25 5.25 0.06 0.04
C THR A 25 5.78 -0.78 1.18
N ALA A 26 4.90 -1.45 1.90
CA ALA A 26 5.31 -2.42 2.92
C ALA A 26 4.14 -3.24 3.44
N ASP A 27 4.47 -4.33 4.13
CA ASP A 27 3.61 -5.03 5.06
C ASP A 27 3.70 -4.29 6.40
N PHE A 28 2.60 -3.65 6.81
CA PHE A 28 2.56 -2.89 8.06
C PHE A 28 1.88 -3.65 9.20
N ASN A 29 1.40 -4.87 8.95
CA ASN A 29 0.63 -5.67 9.91
C ASN A 29 -0.56 -4.92 10.53
N SER A 30 -1.09 -3.93 9.81
CA SER A 30 -2.19 -3.09 10.28
C SER A 30 -3.11 -2.74 9.11
N THR A 31 -4.40 -2.69 9.37
CA THR A 31 -5.41 -2.42 8.36
C THR A 31 -5.50 -0.93 8.05
N THR A 32 -6.08 -0.60 6.89
CA THR A 32 -6.10 0.76 6.32
C THR A 32 -6.67 1.82 7.27
N ASP A 33 -7.63 1.46 8.10
CA ASP A 33 -8.31 2.36 9.02
C ASP A 33 -7.61 2.50 10.39
N ASP A 34 -6.48 1.82 10.58
CA ASP A 34 -5.73 1.92 11.82
C ASP A 34 -5.17 3.34 11.98
N PRO A 35 -5.39 3.98 13.14
CA PRO A 35 -4.88 5.34 13.38
C PRO A 35 -3.37 5.50 13.26
N ILE A 36 -2.60 4.42 13.29
CA ILE A 36 -1.14 4.50 13.09
C ILE A 36 -0.77 5.11 11.74
N PHE A 37 -1.66 5.03 10.73
CA PHE A 37 -1.41 5.59 9.41
C PHE A 37 -1.71 7.08 9.28
N ASP A 38 -2.27 7.72 10.31
CA ASP A 38 -2.69 9.12 10.21
C ASP A 38 -1.54 10.05 9.82
N SER A 39 -0.34 9.81 10.35
CA SER A 39 0.83 10.61 10.03
C SER A 39 1.27 10.46 8.57
N VAL A 40 1.15 9.26 8.02
CA VAL A 40 1.49 8.99 6.60
C VAL A 40 0.41 9.53 5.69
N LYS A 41 -0.86 9.37 6.04
CA LYS A 41 -1.99 9.86 5.25
C LYS A 41 -2.03 11.38 5.14
N GLY A 42 -1.44 12.09 6.12
CA GLY A 42 -1.30 13.54 6.04
C GLY A 42 -0.28 13.99 4.98
N LEU A 43 0.64 13.11 4.60
CA LEU A 43 1.68 13.40 3.61
C LEU A 43 1.43 12.69 2.27
N MET A 44 0.87 11.49 2.30
CA MET A 44 0.76 10.59 1.16
C MET A 44 -0.67 10.06 0.99
N THR A 45 -0.94 9.50 -0.17
CA THR A 45 -2.25 8.95 -0.55
C THR A 45 -2.19 7.43 -0.58
N ASP A 46 -3.21 6.76 -0.01
CA ASP A 46 -3.36 5.32 -0.07
C ASP A 46 -3.93 4.91 -1.43
N ALA A 47 -3.17 4.14 -2.19
CA ALA A 47 -3.56 3.73 -3.54
C ALA A 47 -4.86 2.90 -3.53
N ARG A 48 -5.03 2.01 -2.56
CA ARG A 48 -6.22 1.16 -2.48
C ARG A 48 -7.50 1.97 -2.38
N THR A 49 -7.50 3.04 -1.59
CA THR A 49 -8.70 3.85 -1.34
C THR A 49 -8.90 4.96 -2.36
N ALA A 50 -7.83 5.44 -2.99
CA ALA A 50 -7.90 6.63 -3.84
C ALA A 50 -7.98 6.32 -5.33
N CYS A 51 -7.45 5.17 -5.80
CA CYS A 51 -7.48 4.85 -7.22
C CYS A 51 -8.92 4.58 -7.68
N PRO A 52 -9.33 5.11 -8.86
CA PRO A 52 -10.68 4.88 -9.37
C PRO A 52 -10.98 3.41 -9.70
N VAL A 53 -9.96 2.64 -10.06
CA VAL A 53 -10.07 1.19 -10.21
C VAL A 53 -9.34 0.55 -9.05
N THR A 54 -10.05 -0.21 -8.23
CA THR A 54 -9.49 -0.83 -7.03
C THR A 54 -10.29 -2.05 -6.63
N ASP A 55 -9.84 -2.76 -5.61
CA ASP A 55 -10.58 -3.87 -5.03
C ASP A 55 -10.56 -3.80 -3.50
N LYS A 56 -11.32 -4.71 -2.87
CA LYS A 56 -11.46 -4.78 -1.41
C LYS A 56 -10.94 -6.10 -0.85
N TYR A 57 -10.18 -6.86 -1.64
CA TYR A 57 -9.66 -8.14 -1.20
C TYR A 57 -8.53 -7.95 -0.19
N GLY A 58 -8.44 -8.87 0.77
CA GLY A 58 -7.33 -8.89 1.72
C GLY A 58 -6.03 -9.29 1.05
N SER A 59 -4.95 -8.64 1.43
CA SER A 59 -3.60 -8.98 0.96
C SER A 59 -3.00 -10.15 1.74
N TYR A 60 -3.35 -10.32 3.01
CA TYR A 60 -2.94 -11.46 3.81
C TYR A 60 -4.01 -12.55 3.73
N ASN A 61 -3.67 -13.69 3.14
CA ASN A 61 -4.61 -14.81 2.98
C ASN A 61 -4.47 -15.87 4.07
N GLY A 62 -3.32 -15.93 4.77
CA GLY A 62 -3.09 -16.92 5.82
C GLY A 62 -3.32 -18.35 5.35
N TRP A 63 -2.92 -18.66 4.12
CA TRP A 63 -3.16 -19.97 3.47
C TRP A 63 -4.66 -20.33 3.37
N GLY A 64 -5.49 -19.31 3.10
CA GLY A 64 -6.94 -19.47 2.97
C GLY A 64 -7.74 -19.23 4.25
N GLN A 65 -7.09 -18.86 5.35
CA GLN A 65 -7.73 -18.67 6.66
C GLN A 65 -8.01 -17.20 6.98
N SER A 66 -7.57 -16.25 6.16
CA SER A 66 -7.66 -14.84 6.48
C SER A 66 -8.00 -14.00 5.23
N ASN A 67 -8.45 -12.78 5.47
CA ASN A 67 -8.75 -11.79 4.43
C ASN A 67 -8.42 -10.38 4.96
N SER A 68 -7.24 -10.21 5.54
CA SER A 68 -6.83 -8.95 6.14
C SER A 68 -6.06 -8.08 5.14
N VAL A 69 -6.33 -6.77 5.15
CA VAL A 69 -5.63 -5.78 4.33
C VAL A 69 -4.48 -5.21 5.15
N ILE A 70 -3.28 -5.75 4.98
CA ILE A 70 -2.10 -5.35 5.75
C ILE A 70 -0.90 -4.94 4.90
N ASP A 71 -0.96 -5.16 3.58
CA ASP A 71 0.04 -4.69 2.63
C ASP A 71 -0.50 -3.44 1.93
N HIS A 72 0.29 -2.37 1.92
CA HIS A 72 -0.18 -1.07 1.48
C HIS A 72 0.78 -0.44 0.49
N ILE A 73 0.23 0.38 -0.41
CA ILE A 73 0.97 1.26 -1.32
C ILE A 73 0.50 2.68 -1.07
N PHE A 74 1.39 3.52 -0.59
CA PHE A 74 1.16 4.96 -0.46
C PHE A 74 1.98 5.70 -1.50
N TYR A 75 1.45 6.81 -2.00
CA TYR A 75 2.17 7.61 -2.99
C TYR A 75 1.93 9.10 -2.78
N ARG A 76 2.84 9.89 -3.33
CA ARG A 76 2.77 11.35 -3.41
C ARG A 76 3.37 11.80 -4.74
N GLY A 77 2.75 12.77 -5.39
CA GLY A 77 3.26 13.31 -6.66
C GLY A 77 2.90 12.50 -7.89
N PHE A 78 1.93 11.60 -7.76
CA PHE A 78 1.38 10.81 -8.88
C PHE A 78 -0.13 11.00 -8.97
N ASN A 79 -0.69 10.64 -10.13
CA ASN A 79 -2.11 10.37 -10.28
C ASN A 79 -2.33 8.86 -10.16
N GLY A 80 -3.15 8.41 -9.23
CA GLY A 80 -3.48 7.00 -9.06
C GLY A 80 -4.46 6.55 -10.14
N ILE A 81 -4.12 5.48 -10.84
CA ILE A 81 -4.97 4.90 -11.90
C ILE A 81 -5.67 3.68 -11.39
N SER A 82 -4.94 2.68 -10.90
CA SER A 82 -5.53 1.43 -10.44
C SER A 82 -4.71 0.82 -9.32
N PHE A 83 -5.41 0.03 -8.50
CA PHE A 83 -4.83 -0.80 -7.45
C PHE A 83 -5.44 -2.20 -7.57
N HIS A 84 -4.62 -3.23 -7.47
CA HIS A 84 -5.07 -4.62 -7.52
C HIS A 84 -4.40 -5.47 -6.46
N THR A 85 -5.21 -6.33 -5.82
CA THR A 85 -4.71 -7.48 -5.07
C THR A 85 -4.63 -8.65 -6.04
N VAL A 86 -3.43 -9.18 -6.28
CA VAL A 86 -3.20 -10.21 -7.29
C VAL A 86 -3.51 -11.57 -6.69
N ARG A 87 -4.66 -12.13 -7.08
CA ARG A 87 -5.20 -13.39 -6.53
C ARG A 87 -5.20 -14.53 -7.54
N ASP A 88 -4.42 -14.40 -8.60
CA ASP A 88 -4.38 -15.38 -9.69
C ASP A 88 -3.85 -16.71 -9.18
N VAL A 89 -4.39 -17.79 -9.75
CA VAL A 89 -3.92 -19.15 -9.50
C VAL A 89 -2.90 -19.51 -10.59
N TYR A 90 -1.70 -19.92 -10.15
CA TYR A 90 -0.62 -20.27 -11.08
C TYR A 90 -0.30 -21.76 -10.97
N ASP A 91 -0.34 -22.47 -12.11
CA ASP A 91 -0.04 -23.91 -12.18
C ASP A 91 -0.84 -24.75 -11.18
N GLY A 92 -2.10 -24.37 -10.94
CA GLY A 92 -2.96 -25.04 -9.95
C GLY A 92 -2.64 -24.73 -8.50
N VAL A 93 -1.66 -23.88 -8.23
CA VAL A 93 -1.31 -23.47 -6.86
C VAL A 93 -2.12 -22.23 -6.51
N GLN A 94 -3.04 -22.35 -5.55
CA GLN A 94 -3.89 -21.25 -5.12
C GLN A 94 -3.14 -20.24 -4.25
N TYR A 95 -2.29 -20.74 -3.35
CA TYR A 95 -1.53 -19.89 -2.43
C TYR A 95 -0.04 -20.14 -2.59
N MET A 96 0.64 -19.27 -3.34
CA MET A 96 2.10 -19.32 -3.48
C MET A 96 2.80 -18.69 -2.28
N SER A 97 2.07 -17.92 -1.46
CA SER A 97 2.51 -17.27 -0.25
C SER A 97 1.29 -17.04 0.64
N ASP A 98 1.48 -16.77 1.92
CA ASP A 98 0.41 -16.35 2.81
C ASP A 98 -0.01 -14.89 2.59
N HIS A 99 0.70 -14.16 1.73
CA HIS A 99 0.30 -12.86 1.19
C HIS A 99 0.05 -12.95 -0.30
N TYR A 100 -0.93 -12.19 -0.80
CA TYR A 100 -1.06 -11.90 -2.21
C TYR A 100 -0.20 -10.68 -2.56
N PRO A 101 0.41 -10.65 -3.75
CA PRO A 101 1.02 -9.42 -4.24
C PRO A 101 -0.01 -8.31 -4.36
N VAL A 102 0.39 -7.08 -4.10
CA VAL A 102 -0.41 -5.90 -4.41
C VAL A 102 0.30 -5.08 -5.47
N SER A 103 -0.46 -4.49 -6.37
CA SER A 103 0.08 -3.69 -7.46
C SER A 103 -0.71 -2.42 -7.64
N ALA A 104 -0.06 -1.38 -8.14
CA ALA A 104 -0.71 -0.14 -8.50
C ALA A 104 -0.15 0.39 -9.81
N VAL A 105 -1.00 1.07 -10.56
CA VAL A 105 -0.58 1.85 -11.72
C VAL A 105 -0.72 3.31 -11.35
N LEU A 106 0.39 4.02 -11.39
CA LEU A 106 0.49 5.43 -11.04
C LEU A 106 1.03 6.20 -12.23
N GLN A 107 0.44 7.35 -12.51
CA GLN A 107 0.86 8.21 -13.60
C GLN A 107 1.64 9.39 -13.03
N VAL A 108 2.80 9.69 -13.61
CA VAL A 108 3.61 10.84 -13.22
C VAL A 108 2.82 12.13 -13.51
N GLN A 109 2.78 13.02 -12.55
CA GLN A 109 2.20 14.36 -12.74
C GLN A 109 3.16 15.22 -13.55
N ASN A 110 2.60 15.97 -14.49
CA ASN A 110 3.38 16.93 -15.31
C ASN A 110 3.38 18.32 -14.70
#